data_9fc97872d083d3b2505819271df735a1
#
_entry.id   9fc97872d083d3b2505819271df735a1
#
_cell.length_a   1.000
_cell.length_b   1.000
_cell.length_c   1.000
_cell.angle_alpha   90.00
_cell.angle_beta   90.00
_cell.angle_gamma   90.00
#
_symmetry.space_group_name_H-M   'P 1'
#
loop_
_entity.id
_entity.type
_entity.pdbx_description
1 polymer ?
#
loop_
_entity_poly.entity_id
_entity_poly.type
_entity_poly.pdbx_seq_one_letter_code
_entity_poly.pdbx_strand_id
1 'polypeptide(L)'
;MLLNLDEKDYYLVYEKSGIQDWVFLGLVQADIVNASMNTLQLSTMLLVSAVVLCITAVLIGFILRKNSVRLKKKDTEILYRDEMFQKLSMNVDDVFLMLDAKTYQADYVSPNVEKLLGITVEQIRKDISVLGELHSEDTKDPKKDHLKEIQVHEQQEWDFEYVHQKTGERRWFHSVAMGSEVNGDKKYILVMSDRTADKKMNQALSDAVHAAENANQA
;
A
#
# COMPACT_ATOMS: atom_id res chain seq x y z
N MET A 1 -23.59 66.95 -12.20
CA MET A 1 -23.68 67.35 -13.60
C MET A 1 -22.27 67.66 -14.05
N LEU A 2 -21.90 67.15 -15.24
CA LEU A 2 -20.55 67.34 -15.81
C LEU A 2 -20.62 68.59 -16.70
N LEU A 3 -19.71 69.50 -16.49
CA LEU A 3 -19.59 70.75 -17.28
C LEU A 3 -18.18 70.79 -17.87
N ASN A 4 -18.07 71.11 -19.18
CA ASN A 4 -16.81 71.36 -19.85
C ASN A 4 -16.56 72.89 -19.90
N LEU A 5 -15.47 73.28 -19.25
CA LEU A 5 -15.02 74.66 -19.18
C LEU A 5 -13.53 74.74 -19.55
N ASP A 6 -13.14 75.47 -20.56
CA ASP A 6 -11.76 75.62 -21.03
C ASP A 6 -11.06 74.28 -21.30
N GLU A 7 -11.70 73.41 -22.06
CA GLU A 7 -11.22 72.06 -22.41
C GLU A 7 -10.99 71.13 -21.20
N LYS A 8 -11.52 71.48 -20.02
CA LYS A 8 -11.48 70.65 -18.83
C LYS A 8 -12.89 70.32 -18.33
N ASP A 9 -13.04 69.09 -17.89
CA ASP A 9 -14.29 68.62 -17.33
C ASP A 9 -14.37 68.86 -15.81
N TYR A 10 -15.48 69.40 -15.38
CA TYR A 10 -15.77 69.71 -13.99
C TYR A 10 -17.09 69.07 -13.51
N TYR A 11 -17.11 68.56 -12.31
CA TYR A 11 -18.33 68.19 -11.61
C TYR A 11 -18.93 69.41 -10.91
N LEU A 12 -20.17 69.76 -11.25
CA LEU A 12 -20.92 70.73 -10.54
C LEU A 12 -21.57 70.11 -9.28
N VAL A 13 -21.12 70.52 -8.13
CA VAL A 13 -21.70 70.16 -6.83
C VAL A 13 -22.49 71.32 -6.30
N TYR A 14 -23.71 71.09 -5.83
CA TYR A 14 -24.51 72.14 -5.26
C TYR A 14 -25.06 71.71 -3.89
N GLU A 15 -25.16 72.66 -2.96
CA GLU A 15 -25.75 72.46 -1.67
C GLU A 15 -26.70 73.62 -1.36
N LYS A 16 -27.91 73.31 -0.96
CA LYS A 16 -28.91 74.31 -0.58
C LYS A 16 -28.75 74.66 0.90
N SER A 17 -28.51 75.90 1.22
CA SER A 17 -28.46 76.39 2.58
C SER A 17 -29.87 76.44 3.18
N GLY A 18 -30.02 76.01 4.47
CA GLY A 18 -31.27 76.13 5.20
C GLY A 18 -31.63 77.55 5.59
N ILE A 19 -30.83 78.55 5.23
CA ILE A 19 -31.03 79.98 5.54
C ILE A 19 -31.17 80.77 4.22
N GLN A 20 -32.33 81.41 4.01
CA GLN A 20 -32.61 82.34 2.90
C GLN A 20 -32.45 81.80 1.49
N ASP A 21 -32.84 80.58 1.17
CA ASP A 21 -32.77 79.94 -0.15
C ASP A 21 -31.47 80.08 -0.93
N TRP A 22 -30.37 80.25 -0.21
CA TRP A 22 -29.03 80.32 -0.83
C TRP A 22 -28.61 78.90 -1.31
N VAL A 23 -28.02 78.90 -2.52
CA VAL A 23 -27.43 77.67 -3.12
C VAL A 23 -25.94 77.91 -3.26
N PHE A 24 -25.12 77.07 -2.63
CA PHE A 24 -23.69 77.04 -2.84
C PHE A 24 -23.38 76.17 -4.03
N LEU A 25 -22.63 76.70 -5.00
CA LEU A 25 -22.15 75.99 -6.18
C LEU A 25 -20.65 75.79 -6.04
N GLY A 26 -20.20 74.55 -6.14
CA GLY A 26 -18.80 74.17 -6.16
C GLY A 26 -18.46 73.51 -7.51
N LEU A 27 -17.33 73.86 -8.11
CA LEU A 27 -16.76 73.23 -9.27
C LEU A 27 -15.56 72.41 -8.83
N VAL A 28 -15.57 71.09 -9.07
CA VAL A 28 -14.46 70.22 -8.77
C VAL A 28 -13.96 69.61 -10.07
N GLN A 29 -12.68 69.72 -10.36
CA GLN A 29 -12.11 69.20 -11.58
C GLN A 29 -12.25 67.66 -11.64
N ALA A 30 -12.82 67.14 -12.74
CA ALA A 30 -13.16 65.72 -12.87
C ALA A 30 -11.91 64.83 -12.84
N ASP A 31 -10.78 65.30 -13.37
CA ASP A 31 -9.52 64.56 -13.39
C ASP A 31 -8.98 64.29 -11.99
N ILE A 32 -9.13 65.26 -11.05
CA ILE A 32 -8.67 65.09 -9.67
C ILE A 32 -9.54 64.04 -8.95
N VAL A 33 -10.88 64.08 -9.15
CA VAL A 33 -11.80 63.16 -8.56
C VAL A 33 -11.57 61.74 -9.12
N ASN A 34 -11.43 61.61 -10.44
CA ASN A 34 -11.22 60.35 -11.12
C ASN A 34 -9.84 59.73 -10.77
N ALA A 35 -8.80 60.51 -10.68
CA ALA A 35 -7.49 60.06 -10.23
C ALA A 35 -7.52 59.52 -8.78
N SER A 36 -8.20 60.26 -7.90
CA SER A 36 -8.39 59.83 -6.51
C SER A 36 -9.23 58.57 -6.35
N MET A 37 -10.30 58.42 -7.16
CA MET A 37 -11.14 57.23 -7.19
C MET A 37 -10.38 56.01 -7.74
N ASN A 38 -9.57 56.16 -8.82
CA ASN A 38 -8.78 55.09 -9.38
C ASN A 38 -7.70 54.55 -8.41
N THR A 39 -7.02 55.43 -7.68
CA THR A 39 -6.02 55.01 -6.69
C THR A 39 -6.63 54.28 -5.52
N LEU A 40 -7.80 54.69 -5.03
CA LEU A 40 -8.55 54.00 -3.99
C LEU A 40 -9.05 52.63 -4.46
N GLN A 41 -9.52 52.54 -5.69
CA GLN A 41 -10.01 51.30 -6.28
C GLN A 41 -8.87 50.28 -6.49
N LEU A 42 -7.72 50.71 -6.96
CA LEU A 42 -6.51 49.88 -7.11
C LEU A 42 -6.01 49.36 -5.75
N SER A 43 -5.96 50.20 -4.73
CA SER A 43 -5.49 49.81 -3.40
C SER A 43 -6.41 48.81 -2.73
N THR A 44 -7.74 48.95 -2.87
CA THR A 44 -8.71 48.01 -2.35
C THR A 44 -8.66 46.66 -3.07
N MET A 45 -8.49 46.63 -4.39
CA MET A 45 -8.29 45.41 -5.17
C MET A 45 -7.02 44.65 -4.74
N LEU A 46 -5.92 45.35 -4.52
CA LEU A 46 -4.66 44.76 -4.06
C LEU A 46 -4.83 44.14 -2.64
N LEU A 47 -5.50 44.84 -1.74
CA LEU A 47 -5.78 44.31 -0.39
C LEU A 47 -6.63 43.05 -0.43
N VAL A 48 -7.71 43.07 -1.20
CA VAL A 48 -8.59 41.88 -1.33
C VAL A 48 -7.81 40.72 -1.93
N SER A 49 -7.02 40.95 -3.00
CA SER A 49 -6.21 39.88 -3.61
C SER A 49 -5.17 39.28 -2.63
N ALA A 50 -4.52 40.13 -1.83
CA ALA A 50 -3.57 39.68 -0.82
C ALA A 50 -4.23 38.81 0.26
N VAL A 51 -5.42 39.21 0.74
CA VAL A 51 -6.19 38.41 1.72
C VAL A 51 -6.59 37.05 1.13
N VAL A 52 -7.07 37.01 -0.12
CA VAL A 52 -7.43 35.75 -0.79
C VAL A 52 -6.20 34.83 -0.95
N LEU A 53 -5.06 35.38 -1.33
CA LEU A 53 -3.80 34.63 -1.43
C LEU A 53 -3.36 34.07 -0.06
N CYS A 54 -3.47 34.86 0.99
CA CYS A 54 -3.14 34.37 2.34
C CYS A 54 -4.07 33.21 2.78
N ILE A 55 -5.37 33.33 2.55
CA ILE A 55 -6.33 32.29 2.89
C ILE A 55 -6.05 31.02 2.09
N THR A 56 -5.80 31.14 0.79
CA THR A 56 -5.48 29.95 -0.05
C THR A 56 -4.18 29.30 0.36
N ALA A 57 -3.14 30.07 0.69
CA ALA A 57 -1.87 29.52 1.19
C ALA A 57 -2.04 28.74 2.51
N VAL A 58 -2.84 29.28 3.44
CA VAL A 58 -3.15 28.59 4.71
C VAL A 58 -3.93 27.30 4.48
N LEU A 59 -4.93 27.33 3.60
CA LEU A 59 -5.72 26.12 3.25
C LEU A 59 -4.86 25.05 2.61
N ILE A 60 -3.99 25.43 1.65
CA ILE A 60 -3.05 24.50 1.01
C ILE A 60 -2.10 23.91 2.05
N GLY A 61 -1.52 24.72 2.91
CA GLY A 61 -0.65 24.26 4.00
C GLY A 61 -1.34 23.27 4.94
N PHE A 62 -2.60 23.53 5.28
CA PHE A 62 -3.41 22.62 6.12
C PHE A 62 -3.67 21.28 5.43
N ILE A 63 -4.03 21.31 4.14
CA ILE A 63 -4.29 20.09 3.35
C ILE A 63 -3.00 19.27 3.22
N LEU A 64 -1.87 19.90 2.89
CA LEU A 64 -0.59 19.21 2.77
C LEU A 64 -0.16 18.58 4.10
N ARG A 65 -0.30 19.29 5.21
CA ARG A 65 0.02 18.78 6.55
C ARG A 65 -0.86 17.58 6.90
N LYS A 66 -2.17 17.66 6.63
CA LYS A 66 -3.12 16.55 6.89
C LYS A 66 -2.80 15.31 6.05
N ASN A 67 -2.46 15.50 4.77
CA ASN A 67 -2.09 14.40 3.88
C ASN A 67 -0.75 13.76 4.30
N SER A 68 0.24 14.56 4.66
CA SER A 68 1.54 14.07 5.13
C SER A 68 1.42 13.21 6.41
N VAL A 69 0.57 13.63 7.37
CA VAL A 69 0.31 12.85 8.60
C VAL A 69 -0.41 11.53 8.28
N ARG A 70 -1.35 11.53 7.32
CA ARG A 70 -2.06 10.32 6.90
C ARG A 70 -1.15 9.33 6.21
N LEU A 71 -0.26 9.80 5.32
CA LEU A 71 0.72 8.96 4.63
C LEU A 71 1.67 8.32 5.64
N LYS A 72 2.26 9.09 6.56
CA LYS A 72 3.15 8.55 7.61
C LYS A 72 2.48 7.48 8.48
N LYS A 73 1.20 7.63 8.81
CA LYS A 73 0.48 6.61 9.58
C LYS A 73 0.30 5.31 8.79
N LYS A 74 -0.03 5.40 7.50
CA LYS A 74 -0.16 4.22 6.62
C LYS A 74 1.19 3.51 6.45
N ASP A 75 2.26 4.26 6.22
CA ASP A 75 3.60 3.69 6.08
C ASP A 75 4.04 2.98 7.37
N THR A 76 3.78 3.57 8.53
CA THR A 76 4.08 2.95 9.83
C THR A 76 3.26 1.68 10.06
N GLU A 77 1.98 1.68 9.69
CA GLU A 77 1.11 0.50 9.83
C GLU A 77 1.56 -0.64 8.92
N ILE A 78 1.95 -0.33 7.67
CA ILE A 78 2.49 -1.31 6.72
C ILE A 78 3.80 -1.89 7.26
N LEU A 79 4.75 -1.05 7.69
CA LEU A 79 6.01 -1.50 8.28
C LEU A 79 5.80 -2.38 9.51
N TYR A 80 4.89 -2.01 10.40
CA TYR A 80 4.56 -2.81 11.58
C TYR A 80 3.97 -4.17 11.21
N ARG A 81 3.07 -4.22 10.23
CA ARG A 81 2.48 -5.48 9.75
C ARG A 81 3.52 -6.37 9.09
N ASP A 82 4.40 -5.80 8.28
CA ASP A 82 5.51 -6.55 7.66
C ASP A 82 6.47 -7.10 8.71
N GLU A 83 6.87 -6.30 9.69
CA GLU A 83 7.75 -6.74 10.77
C GLU A 83 7.11 -7.83 11.64
N MET A 84 5.82 -7.67 11.97
CA MET A 84 5.05 -8.68 12.70
C MET A 84 4.96 -9.99 11.90
N PHE A 85 4.65 -9.90 10.60
CA PHE A 85 4.55 -11.07 9.74
C PHE A 85 5.90 -11.79 9.60
N GLN A 86 6.99 -11.04 9.43
CA GLN A 86 8.33 -11.61 9.40
C GLN A 86 8.69 -12.31 10.71
N LYS A 87 8.43 -11.67 11.85
CA LYS A 87 8.71 -12.27 13.19
C LYS A 87 7.87 -13.51 13.46
N LEU A 88 6.61 -13.50 13.06
CA LEU A 88 5.74 -14.68 13.16
C LEU A 88 6.26 -15.81 12.27
N SER A 89 6.58 -15.51 11.02
CA SER A 89 7.12 -16.50 10.05
C SER A 89 8.44 -17.11 10.48
N MET A 90 9.30 -16.37 11.21
CA MET A 90 10.57 -16.91 11.73
C MET A 90 10.40 -17.93 12.86
N ASN A 91 9.30 -17.84 13.61
CA ASN A 91 9.05 -18.68 14.78
C ASN A 91 8.13 -19.88 14.49
N VAL A 92 7.69 -20.04 13.27
CA VAL A 92 6.85 -21.16 12.83
C VAL A 92 7.69 -22.09 11.96
N ASP A 93 7.48 -23.39 12.07
CA ASP A 93 8.13 -24.37 11.21
C ASP A 93 7.39 -24.56 9.88
N ASP A 94 6.86 -23.43 9.34
CA ASP A 94 6.18 -23.33 8.07
C ASP A 94 6.90 -22.37 7.15
N VAL A 95 7.02 -22.69 5.86
CA VAL A 95 7.49 -21.79 4.82
C VAL A 95 6.30 -21.18 4.09
N PHE A 96 6.29 -19.86 3.96
CA PHE A 96 5.26 -19.13 3.23
C PHE A 96 5.82 -18.53 1.94
N LEU A 97 5.12 -18.76 0.83
CA LEU A 97 5.44 -18.19 -0.48
C LEU A 97 4.20 -17.51 -1.05
N MET A 98 4.39 -16.39 -1.73
CA MET A 98 3.38 -15.79 -2.59
C MET A 98 3.96 -15.66 -3.99
N LEU A 99 3.27 -16.21 -4.98
CA LEU A 99 3.70 -16.24 -6.36
C LEU A 99 2.72 -15.51 -7.25
N ASP A 100 3.23 -14.82 -8.24
CA ASP A 100 2.41 -14.31 -9.33
C ASP A 100 1.92 -15.47 -10.20
N ALA A 101 0.61 -15.57 -10.43
CA ALA A 101 0.03 -16.69 -11.15
C ALA A 101 0.36 -16.71 -12.66
N LYS A 102 0.80 -15.58 -13.24
CA LYS A 102 1.14 -15.47 -14.66
C LYS A 102 2.62 -15.77 -14.91
N THR A 103 3.48 -15.23 -14.05
CA THR A 103 4.94 -15.27 -14.21
C THR A 103 5.61 -16.31 -13.35
N TYR A 104 4.91 -16.83 -12.32
CA TYR A 104 5.46 -17.68 -11.25
C TYR A 104 6.61 -17.05 -10.47
N GLN A 105 6.77 -15.74 -10.59
CA GLN A 105 7.76 -15.00 -9.82
C GLN A 105 7.31 -14.90 -8.35
N ALA A 106 8.26 -15.09 -7.44
CA ALA A 106 7.99 -14.99 -6.01
C ALA A 106 7.92 -13.53 -5.56
N ASP A 107 6.71 -13.06 -5.25
CA ASP A 107 6.47 -11.74 -4.66
C ASP A 107 6.88 -11.71 -3.19
N TYR A 108 6.65 -12.81 -2.48
CA TYR A 108 7.05 -12.99 -1.09
C TYR A 108 7.62 -14.39 -0.85
N VAL A 109 8.66 -14.43 -0.02
CA VAL A 109 9.29 -15.66 0.49
C VAL A 109 9.59 -15.45 1.97
N SER A 110 9.11 -16.33 2.83
CA SER A 110 9.38 -16.23 4.26
C SER A 110 10.85 -16.45 4.59
N PRO A 111 11.43 -15.69 5.53
CA PRO A 111 12.87 -15.77 5.85
C PRO A 111 13.35 -17.13 6.39
N ASN A 112 12.46 -17.90 7.01
CA ASN A 112 12.78 -19.21 7.57
C ASN A 112 13.00 -20.32 6.51
N VAL A 113 12.77 -20.01 5.24
CA VAL A 113 13.02 -20.94 4.12
C VAL A 113 14.46 -21.48 4.13
N GLU A 114 15.42 -20.66 4.50
CA GLU A 114 16.81 -21.09 4.57
C GLU A 114 17.06 -22.12 5.68
N LYS A 115 16.39 -21.93 6.83
CA LYS A 115 16.43 -22.90 7.96
C LYS A 115 15.77 -24.22 7.59
N LEU A 116 14.65 -24.17 6.87
CA LEU A 116 13.80 -25.35 6.62
C LEU A 116 14.19 -26.11 5.35
N LEU A 117 14.58 -25.41 4.29
CA LEU A 117 14.92 -26.00 2.99
C LEU A 117 16.40 -25.91 2.62
N GLY A 118 17.16 -25.04 3.30
CA GLY A 118 18.57 -24.79 2.98
C GLY A 118 18.81 -23.92 1.75
N ILE A 119 17.76 -23.26 1.24
CA ILE A 119 17.75 -22.37 0.06
C ILE A 119 17.55 -20.95 0.54
N THR A 120 18.28 -19.98 -0.03
CA THR A 120 18.11 -18.57 0.34
C THR A 120 16.88 -17.94 -0.32
N VAL A 121 16.36 -16.87 0.28
CA VAL A 121 15.25 -16.08 -0.27
C VAL A 121 15.60 -15.58 -1.69
N GLU A 122 16.83 -15.11 -1.89
CA GLU A 122 17.32 -14.59 -3.17
C GLU A 122 17.37 -15.65 -4.27
N GLN A 123 17.73 -16.88 -3.92
CA GLN A 123 17.72 -17.99 -4.88
C GLN A 123 16.30 -18.28 -5.37
N ILE A 124 15.32 -18.34 -4.47
CA ILE A 124 13.90 -18.58 -4.82
C ILE A 124 13.32 -17.42 -5.64
N ARG A 125 13.63 -16.17 -5.26
CA ARG A 125 13.18 -14.99 -6.03
C ARG A 125 13.74 -14.94 -7.43
N LYS A 126 14.98 -15.42 -7.61
CA LYS A 126 15.63 -15.46 -8.91
C LYS A 126 15.05 -16.57 -9.79
N ASP A 127 14.82 -17.73 -9.21
CA ASP A 127 14.30 -18.90 -9.92
C ASP A 127 13.59 -19.84 -8.93
N ILE A 128 12.27 -19.94 -9.04
CA ILE A 128 11.47 -20.81 -8.17
C ILE A 128 11.78 -22.30 -8.41
N SER A 129 12.33 -22.66 -9.57
CA SER A 129 12.67 -24.05 -9.89
C SER A 129 13.73 -24.64 -8.95
N VAL A 130 14.45 -23.79 -8.17
CA VAL A 130 15.38 -24.26 -7.12
C VAL A 130 14.70 -25.02 -5.99
N LEU A 131 13.38 -24.86 -5.82
CA LEU A 131 12.58 -25.67 -4.89
C LEU A 131 12.49 -27.13 -5.35
N GLY A 132 12.95 -27.40 -6.57
CA GLY A 132 12.84 -28.70 -7.20
C GLY A 132 11.41 -28.99 -7.63
N GLU A 133 11.24 -30.16 -8.19
CA GLU A 133 9.91 -30.70 -8.40
C GLU A 133 9.35 -31.02 -7.02
N LEU A 134 8.39 -30.23 -6.54
CA LEU A 134 7.61 -30.52 -5.33
C LEU A 134 6.73 -31.75 -5.64
N HIS A 135 7.37 -32.90 -5.71
CA HIS A 135 6.73 -34.14 -6.11
C HIS A 135 5.97 -34.71 -4.92
N SER A 136 4.71 -34.96 -5.12
CA SER A 136 3.91 -35.81 -4.25
C SER A 136 4.30 -37.28 -4.51
N GLU A 137 4.63 -38.05 -3.48
CA GLU A 137 4.86 -39.50 -3.57
C GLU A 137 3.66 -40.26 -4.17
N ASP A 138 2.44 -39.68 -4.08
CA ASP A 138 1.19 -40.29 -4.54
C ASP A 138 0.82 -39.97 -6.00
N THR A 139 1.50 -39.04 -6.66
CA THR A 139 1.16 -38.72 -8.05
C THR A 139 2.00 -39.58 -9.02
N LYS A 140 1.31 -40.54 -9.66
CA LYS A 140 1.85 -41.34 -10.77
C LYS A 140 2.27 -40.52 -12.00
N ASP A 141 2.02 -39.18 -11.96
CA ASP A 141 2.39 -38.27 -13.03
C ASP A 141 3.30 -37.14 -12.51
N PRO A 142 4.63 -37.25 -12.71
CA PRO A 142 5.59 -36.25 -12.23
C PRO A 142 5.50 -34.93 -12.98
N LYS A 143 4.59 -34.75 -13.95
CA LYS A 143 4.40 -33.53 -14.72
C LYS A 143 3.17 -32.71 -14.26
N LYS A 144 2.43 -33.16 -13.28
CA LYS A 144 1.25 -32.45 -12.79
C LYS A 144 1.67 -31.21 -12.03
N ASP A 145 1.53 -30.06 -12.67
CA ASP A 145 1.76 -28.74 -12.06
C ASP A 145 0.55 -28.41 -11.16
N HIS A 146 0.66 -28.76 -9.89
CA HIS A 146 -0.42 -28.56 -8.90
C HIS A 146 -0.90 -27.09 -8.83
N LEU A 147 -0.06 -26.13 -9.20
CA LEU A 147 -0.43 -24.71 -9.14
C LEU A 147 -1.28 -24.27 -10.34
N LYS A 148 -1.10 -24.85 -11.54
CA LYS A 148 -1.82 -24.42 -12.74
C LYS A 148 -3.32 -24.66 -12.68
N GLU A 149 -3.75 -25.68 -11.98
CA GLU A 149 -5.16 -26.08 -11.88
C GLU A 149 -5.94 -25.30 -10.80
N ILE A 150 -5.26 -24.60 -9.88
CA ILE A 150 -5.91 -23.92 -8.76
C ILE A 150 -6.63 -22.66 -9.25
N GLN A 151 -7.94 -22.61 -9.05
CA GLN A 151 -8.73 -21.40 -9.29
C GLN A 151 -8.67 -20.43 -8.10
N VAL A 152 -9.13 -19.18 -8.30
CA VAL A 152 -9.26 -18.22 -7.19
C VAL A 152 -10.25 -18.77 -6.16
N HIS A 153 -9.87 -18.76 -4.89
CA HIS A 153 -10.59 -19.32 -3.73
C HIS A 153 -10.61 -20.85 -3.66
N GLU A 154 -9.87 -21.54 -4.51
CA GLU A 154 -9.64 -22.98 -4.38
C GLU A 154 -8.33 -23.24 -3.66
N GLN A 155 -8.23 -24.42 -3.02
CA GLN A 155 -7.00 -24.92 -2.41
C GLN A 155 -6.71 -26.34 -2.86
N GLN A 156 -5.46 -26.68 -2.88
CA GLN A 156 -4.95 -28.03 -3.06
C GLN A 156 -3.93 -28.32 -1.98
N GLU A 157 -3.89 -29.58 -1.55
CA GLU A 157 -3.00 -30.06 -0.50
C GLU A 157 -2.26 -31.28 -0.99
N TRP A 158 -0.97 -31.41 -0.64
CA TRP A 158 -0.18 -32.59 -0.91
C TRP A 158 0.98 -32.72 0.06
N ASP A 159 1.44 -33.94 0.27
CA ASP A 159 2.64 -34.24 1.04
C ASP A 159 3.79 -34.53 0.07
N PHE A 160 5.01 -34.14 0.45
CA PHE A 160 6.20 -34.44 -0.32
C PHE A 160 7.42 -34.60 0.57
N GLU A 161 8.38 -35.39 0.07
CA GLU A 161 9.69 -35.54 0.67
C GLU A 161 10.67 -34.54 0.05
N TYR A 162 11.49 -33.93 0.87
CA TYR A 162 12.49 -32.94 0.44
C TYR A 162 13.84 -33.23 1.08
N VAL A 163 14.91 -33.12 0.30
CA VAL A 163 16.28 -33.20 0.81
C VAL A 163 16.82 -31.81 1.07
N HIS A 164 17.07 -31.49 2.33
CA HIS A 164 17.56 -30.20 2.75
C HIS A 164 18.92 -29.88 2.07
N GLN A 165 18.97 -28.82 1.28
CA GLN A 165 20.07 -28.50 0.35
C GLN A 165 21.46 -28.40 1.03
N LYS A 166 21.52 -27.91 2.28
CA LYS A 166 22.81 -27.72 3.00
C LYS A 166 23.21 -28.94 3.83
N THR A 167 22.26 -29.65 4.42
CA THR A 167 22.56 -30.74 5.37
C THR A 167 22.41 -32.13 4.77
N GLY A 168 21.71 -32.27 3.65
CA GLY A 168 21.36 -33.58 3.07
C GLY A 168 20.32 -34.35 3.89
N GLU A 169 19.72 -33.73 4.90
CA GLU A 169 18.68 -34.39 5.71
C GLU A 169 17.37 -34.52 4.91
N ARG A 170 16.74 -35.69 4.98
CA ARG A 170 15.40 -35.90 4.43
C ARG A 170 14.36 -35.33 5.37
N ARG A 171 13.46 -34.52 4.84
CA ARG A 171 12.35 -33.89 5.55
C ARG A 171 11.04 -34.14 4.84
N TRP A 172 9.97 -34.19 5.60
CA TRP A 172 8.62 -34.37 5.09
C TRP A 172 7.83 -33.08 5.29
N PHE A 173 7.26 -32.59 4.21
CA PHE A 173 6.46 -31.40 4.19
C PHE A 173 5.02 -31.70 3.80
N HIS A 174 4.09 -31.04 4.48
CA HIS A 174 2.71 -30.88 4.06
C HIS A 174 2.53 -29.53 3.41
N SER A 175 2.09 -29.51 2.15
CA SER A 175 1.89 -28.29 1.37
C SER A 175 0.42 -28.00 1.17
N VAL A 176 0.07 -26.73 1.32
CA VAL A 176 -1.25 -26.18 0.98
C VAL A 176 -1.03 -25.03 0.02
N ALA A 177 -1.58 -25.11 -1.18
CA ALA A 177 -1.59 -24.01 -2.14
C ALA A 177 -2.99 -23.47 -2.33
N MET A 178 -3.13 -22.14 -2.28
CA MET A 178 -4.40 -21.43 -2.44
C MET A 178 -4.32 -20.42 -3.56
N GLY A 179 -5.35 -20.38 -4.41
CA GLY A 179 -5.55 -19.30 -5.37
C GLY A 179 -6.19 -18.09 -4.68
N SER A 180 -5.57 -16.92 -4.80
CA SER A 180 -6.05 -15.67 -4.24
C SER A 180 -6.05 -14.57 -5.30
N GLU A 181 -6.81 -13.49 -5.06
CA GLU A 181 -6.78 -12.28 -5.88
C GLU A 181 -6.34 -11.10 -5.03
N VAL A 182 -5.26 -10.44 -5.47
CA VAL A 182 -4.70 -9.28 -4.78
C VAL A 182 -4.62 -8.13 -5.79
N ASN A 183 -5.35 -7.05 -5.55
CA ASN A 183 -5.43 -5.87 -6.42
C ASN A 183 -5.83 -6.18 -7.89
N GLY A 184 -6.66 -7.21 -8.12
CA GLY A 184 -7.11 -7.65 -9.44
C GLY A 184 -6.15 -8.63 -10.15
N ASP A 185 -5.01 -8.96 -9.55
CA ASP A 185 -4.09 -9.98 -10.06
C ASP A 185 -4.22 -11.29 -9.28
N LYS A 186 -4.27 -12.39 -10.01
CA LYS A 186 -4.30 -13.73 -9.43
C LYS A 186 -2.91 -14.06 -8.84
N LYS A 187 -2.90 -14.52 -7.60
CA LYS A 187 -1.71 -14.96 -6.87
C LYS A 187 -1.90 -16.37 -6.33
N TYR A 188 -0.82 -17.11 -6.18
CA TYR A 188 -0.80 -18.35 -5.43
C TYR A 188 -0.14 -18.11 -4.08
N ILE A 189 -0.81 -18.55 -3.02
CA ILE A 189 -0.26 -18.56 -1.67
C ILE A 189 0.06 -20.02 -1.35
N LEU A 190 1.32 -20.30 -1.08
CA LEU A 190 1.82 -21.64 -0.75
C LEU A 190 2.32 -21.64 0.68
N VAL A 191 1.85 -22.61 1.45
CA VAL A 191 2.29 -22.88 2.82
C VAL A 191 2.87 -24.28 2.85
N MET A 192 4.10 -24.43 3.32
CA MET A 192 4.75 -25.74 3.46
C MET A 192 5.13 -25.94 4.94
N SER A 193 4.49 -26.89 5.59
CA SER A 193 4.67 -27.23 7.02
C SER A 193 5.61 -28.40 7.16
N ASP A 194 6.70 -28.25 7.95
CA ASP A 194 7.62 -29.35 8.24
C ASP A 194 6.95 -30.36 9.20
N ARG A 195 6.69 -31.57 8.70
CA ARG A 195 6.08 -32.70 9.43
C ARG A 195 7.08 -33.80 9.75
N THR A 196 8.39 -33.50 9.64
CA THR A 196 9.45 -34.48 9.84
C THR A 196 9.41 -35.11 11.25
N ALA A 197 9.20 -34.31 12.29
CA ALA A 197 9.10 -34.80 13.65
C ALA A 197 7.88 -35.70 13.85
N ASP A 198 6.72 -35.28 13.35
CA ASP A 198 5.48 -36.07 13.44
C ASP A 198 5.63 -37.40 12.72
N LYS A 199 6.22 -37.41 11.52
CA LYS A 199 6.44 -38.63 10.73
C LYS A 199 7.38 -39.60 11.45
N LYS A 200 8.52 -39.09 11.99
CA LYS A 200 9.48 -39.87 12.75
C LYS A 200 8.83 -40.49 14.03
N MET A 201 8.01 -39.70 14.73
CA MET A 201 7.33 -40.15 15.94
C MET A 201 6.31 -41.25 15.64
N ASN A 202 5.50 -41.04 14.59
CA ASN A 202 4.49 -42.06 14.16
C ASN A 202 5.16 -43.36 13.72
N GLN A 203 6.30 -43.30 13.01
CA GLN A 203 7.06 -44.45 12.61
C GLN A 203 7.59 -45.20 13.85
N ALA A 204 8.22 -44.51 14.78
CA ALA A 204 8.74 -45.09 16.01
C ALA A 204 7.64 -45.76 16.86
N LEU A 205 6.44 -45.14 16.92
CA LEU A 205 5.29 -45.72 17.60
C LEU A 205 4.81 -47.00 16.89
N SER A 206 4.70 -46.97 15.57
CA SER A 206 4.35 -48.15 14.77
C SER A 206 5.31 -49.32 14.99
N ASP A 207 6.62 -49.05 14.94
CA ASP A 207 7.67 -50.03 15.16
C ASP A 207 7.59 -50.65 16.58
N ALA A 208 7.31 -49.80 17.59
CA ALA A 208 7.15 -50.25 18.97
C ALA A 208 5.92 -51.14 19.15
N VAL A 209 4.80 -50.79 18.50
CA VAL A 209 3.56 -51.65 18.53
C VAL A 209 3.84 -52.99 17.88
N HIS A 210 4.44 -53.03 16.71
CA HIS A 210 4.78 -54.30 16.04
C HIS A 210 5.76 -55.14 16.84
N ALA A 211 6.75 -54.54 17.48
CA ALA A 211 7.68 -55.25 18.36
C ALA A 211 6.94 -55.86 19.57
N ALA A 212 5.99 -55.13 20.20
CA ALA A 212 5.21 -55.62 21.31
C ALA A 212 4.24 -56.76 20.90
N GLU A 213 3.62 -56.63 19.73
CA GLU A 213 2.75 -57.71 19.19
C GLU A 213 3.54 -58.97 18.92
N ASN A 214 4.73 -58.88 18.31
CA ASN A 214 5.59 -60.03 18.03
C ASN A 214 6.09 -60.68 19.33
N ALA A 215 6.40 -59.91 20.38
CA ALA A 215 6.81 -60.45 21.68
C ALA A 215 5.66 -61.14 22.45
N ASN A 216 4.43 -60.77 22.17
CA ASN A 216 3.26 -61.35 22.82
C ASN A 216 2.75 -62.65 22.13
N GLN A 217 3.28 -62.94 20.92
CA GLN A 217 2.96 -64.14 20.14
C GLN A 217 4.01 -65.24 20.27
N ALA A 218 5.14 -64.96 20.92
CA ALA A 218 6.22 -65.92 21.20
C ALA A 218 6.12 -66.54 22.61
#